data_def0f7f58474292ddaba1ca0e85db8eb
#
_entry.id   def0f7f58474292ddaba1ca0e85db8eb
#
_cell.length_a   1.000
_cell.length_b   1.000
_cell.length_c   1.000
_cell.angle_alpha   90.00
_cell.angle_beta   90.00
_cell.angle_gamma   90.00
#
_symmetry.space_group_name_H-M   'P 1'
#
loop_
_entity.id
_entity.type
_entity.pdbx_description
1 polymer ?
#
loop_
_entity_poly.entity_id
_entity_poly.type
_entity_poly.pdbx_seq_one_letter_code
_entity_poly.pdbx_strand_id
1 'polypeptide(L)'
;EYANDAYGGSMGFPSMGATLYQKFADFVNNNAAIVKSYGMIPRAWNDGVYYGSYTSYFDPAIEINYWSSGWGGYTLAKASTLDSKGHGLINTNGDYYFILGKDDRFTPGTSTEHDPYEYDFCENFDMNRFMDGSVIEEPLGGMFCIWADYPGAETEQEVAANIRLVLRA
;
A
#
# COMPACT_ATOMS: atom_id res chain seq x y z
N GLU A 1 13.60 -1.92 16.05
CA GLU A 1 13.97 -0.47 16.04
C GLU A 1 13.18 0.31 14.99
N TYR A 2 13.05 -0.19 13.78
CA TYR A 2 12.32 0.51 12.70
C TYR A 2 10.83 0.71 12.98
N ALA A 3 10.18 -0.22 13.64
CA ALA A 3 8.75 -0.13 13.94
C ALA A 3 8.41 1.00 14.93
N ASN A 4 9.29 1.28 15.86
CA ASN A 4 9.08 2.34 16.85
C ASN A 4 9.27 3.75 16.26
N ASP A 5 10.19 3.91 15.32
CA ASP A 5 10.42 5.19 14.67
C ASP A 5 9.24 5.57 13.74
N ALA A 6 8.61 4.59 13.11
CA ALA A 6 7.45 4.79 12.25
C ALA A 6 6.22 5.32 13.01
N TYR A 7 6.06 4.96 14.29
CA TYR A 7 4.92 5.38 15.13
C TYR A 7 5.21 6.57 16.05
N GLY A 8 6.47 6.97 16.18
CA GLY A 8 6.90 8.04 17.11
C GLY A 8 6.92 9.46 16.56
N GLY A 9 6.39 9.70 15.38
CA GLY A 9 6.32 11.03 14.76
C GLY A 9 7.59 11.51 14.06
N SER A 10 8.72 10.84 14.22
CA SER A 10 9.88 10.99 13.33
C SER A 10 9.94 9.75 12.44
N MET A 11 9.46 9.88 11.25
CA MET A 11 9.42 8.77 10.30
C MET A 11 10.83 8.29 9.98
N GLY A 12 11.04 6.99 10.04
CA GLY A 12 12.32 6.37 9.77
C GLY A 12 12.97 6.83 8.46
N PHE A 13 12.22 6.86 7.37
CA PHE A 13 12.76 7.23 6.06
C PHE A 13 13.22 8.69 5.93
N PRO A 14 12.50 9.72 6.37
CA PRO A 14 12.96 11.11 6.30
C PRO A 14 14.22 11.37 7.09
N SER A 15 14.44 10.67 8.20
CA SER A 15 15.59 10.83 9.08
C SER A 15 16.75 9.88 8.76
N MET A 16 16.57 8.96 7.84
CA MET A 16 17.48 7.83 7.59
C MET A 16 18.75 8.26 6.89
N GLY A 17 19.05 9.24 6.33
CA GLY A 17 20.24 9.58 5.56
C GLY A 17 20.60 8.53 4.49
N ALA A 18 21.32 8.97 3.46
CA ALA A 18 21.55 8.17 2.24
C ALA A 18 22.22 6.80 2.50
N THR A 19 23.15 6.74 3.44
CA THR A 19 23.88 5.47 3.74
C THR A 19 22.97 4.41 4.35
N LEU A 20 22.08 4.81 5.25
CA LEU A 20 21.17 3.87 5.90
C LEU A 20 20.05 3.46 4.92
N TYR A 21 19.59 4.40 4.11
CA TYR A 21 18.63 4.09 3.05
C TYR A 21 19.19 3.11 2.01
N GLN A 22 20.48 3.24 1.65
CA GLN A 22 21.15 2.25 0.79
C GLN A 22 21.13 0.86 1.43
N LYS A 23 21.42 0.74 2.72
CA LYS A 23 21.36 -0.55 3.43
C LYS A 23 19.95 -1.15 3.44
N PHE A 24 18.92 -0.29 3.54
CA PHE A 24 17.53 -0.72 3.43
C PHE A 24 17.25 -1.28 2.03
N ALA A 25 17.66 -0.59 0.98
CA ALA A 25 17.50 -1.06 -0.40
C ALA A 25 18.25 -2.38 -0.65
N ASP A 26 19.48 -2.51 -0.14
CA ASP A 26 20.26 -3.74 -0.22
C ASP A 26 19.56 -4.91 0.50
N PHE A 27 18.96 -4.65 1.67
CA PHE A 27 18.18 -5.64 2.40
C PHE A 27 16.96 -6.11 1.59
N VAL A 28 16.21 -5.18 1.00
CA VAL A 28 15.04 -5.50 0.15
C VAL A 28 15.46 -6.32 -1.07
N ASN A 29 16.52 -5.90 -1.77
CA ASN A 29 17.04 -6.61 -2.95
C ASN A 29 17.55 -8.03 -2.60
N ASN A 30 18.23 -8.19 -1.48
CA ASN A 30 18.72 -9.50 -1.03
C ASN A 30 17.56 -10.45 -0.73
N ASN A 31 16.49 -9.97 -0.07
CA ASN A 31 15.28 -10.77 0.15
C ASN A 31 14.60 -11.13 -1.17
N ALA A 32 14.51 -10.18 -2.11
CA ALA A 32 13.96 -10.44 -3.44
C ALA A 32 14.77 -11.51 -4.18
N ALA A 33 16.10 -11.48 -4.10
CA ALA A 33 16.97 -12.51 -4.70
C ALA A 33 16.71 -13.90 -4.10
N ILE A 34 16.49 -14.00 -2.78
CA ILE A 34 16.13 -15.25 -2.13
C ILE A 34 14.79 -15.76 -2.65
N VAL A 35 13.75 -14.92 -2.69
CA VAL A 35 12.42 -15.29 -3.20
C VAL A 35 12.53 -15.81 -4.64
N LYS A 36 13.26 -15.11 -5.50
CA LYS A 36 13.51 -15.51 -6.90
C LYS A 36 14.23 -16.86 -7.01
N SER A 37 15.15 -17.15 -6.09
CA SER A 37 15.88 -18.44 -6.12
C SER A 37 14.99 -19.66 -5.90
N TYR A 38 13.79 -19.44 -5.34
CA TYR A 38 12.75 -20.48 -5.19
C TYR A 38 11.73 -20.47 -6.33
N GLY A 39 11.97 -19.72 -7.40
CA GLY A 39 11.05 -19.62 -8.55
C GLY A 39 9.79 -18.79 -8.27
N MET A 40 9.78 -18.00 -7.19
CA MET A 40 8.68 -17.13 -6.82
C MET A 40 8.94 -15.68 -7.26
N ILE A 41 7.87 -14.91 -7.41
CA ILE A 41 7.94 -13.48 -7.72
C ILE A 41 7.96 -12.69 -6.41
N PRO A 42 9.01 -11.87 -6.15
CA PRO A 42 9.04 -11.04 -4.96
C PRO A 42 8.02 -9.91 -5.06
N ARG A 43 7.34 -9.62 -3.97
CA ARG A 43 6.35 -8.54 -3.89
C ARG A 43 6.56 -7.72 -2.62
N ALA A 44 6.38 -6.41 -2.72
CA ALA A 44 6.50 -5.49 -1.61
C ALA A 44 5.40 -4.42 -1.66
N TRP A 45 5.14 -3.79 -0.52
CA TRP A 45 4.35 -2.55 -0.45
C TRP A 45 5.21 -1.37 -0.91
N ASN A 46 4.57 -0.29 -1.35
CA ASN A 46 5.30 0.87 -1.86
C ASN A 46 5.98 1.73 -0.77
N ASP A 47 5.87 1.34 0.50
CA ASP A 47 6.49 2.05 1.61
C ASP A 47 8.02 2.09 1.48
N GLY A 48 8.55 3.28 1.36
CA GLY A 48 10.00 3.50 1.31
C GLY A 48 10.70 3.10 0.02
N VAL A 49 10.02 2.55 -0.97
CA VAL A 49 10.60 2.25 -2.28
C VAL A 49 10.78 3.56 -3.06
N TYR A 50 12.03 3.94 -3.38
CA TYR A 50 12.40 5.23 -4.00
C TYR A 50 11.89 6.45 -3.23
N TYR A 51 12.11 6.46 -1.92
CA TYR A 51 11.67 7.55 -1.08
C TYR A 51 12.50 8.83 -1.26
N GLY A 52 11.81 9.95 -1.38
CA GLY A 52 12.41 11.30 -1.41
C GLY A 52 13.42 11.48 -2.54
N SER A 53 14.59 12.01 -2.20
CA SER A 53 15.70 12.24 -3.15
C SER A 53 16.72 11.12 -3.17
N TYR A 54 16.48 10.01 -2.47
CA TYR A 54 17.40 8.88 -2.45
C TYR A 54 17.42 8.16 -3.79
N THR A 55 18.63 7.79 -4.24
CA THR A 55 18.88 7.20 -5.57
C THR A 55 19.20 5.70 -5.51
N SER A 56 18.91 5.06 -4.36
CA SER A 56 19.18 3.64 -4.19
C SER A 56 18.40 2.80 -5.21
N TYR A 57 19.03 1.75 -5.69
CA TYR A 57 18.44 0.84 -6.65
C TYR A 57 17.56 -0.20 -5.98
N PHE A 58 16.40 -0.45 -6.54
CA PHE A 58 15.54 -1.60 -6.23
C PHE A 58 15.38 -2.47 -7.47
N ASP A 59 15.44 -3.79 -7.29
CA ASP A 59 15.31 -4.76 -8.39
C ASP A 59 13.91 -4.63 -9.05
N PRO A 60 13.81 -4.30 -10.35
CA PRO A 60 12.53 -4.15 -11.03
C PRO A 60 11.67 -5.42 -11.06
N ALA A 61 12.25 -6.59 -10.78
CA ALA A 61 11.50 -7.82 -10.63
C ALA A 61 10.63 -7.86 -9.36
N ILE A 62 10.77 -6.89 -8.46
CA ILE A 62 9.89 -6.74 -7.30
C ILE A 62 8.59 -6.10 -7.76
N GLU A 63 7.48 -6.84 -7.71
CA GLU A 63 6.14 -6.28 -7.90
C GLU A 63 5.75 -5.41 -6.70
N ILE A 64 5.08 -4.29 -6.96
CA ILE A 64 4.73 -3.33 -5.92
C ILE A 64 3.22 -3.25 -5.73
N ASN A 65 2.78 -3.54 -4.51
CA ASN A 65 1.44 -3.19 -4.04
C ASN A 65 1.42 -1.71 -3.68
N TYR A 66 0.74 -0.92 -4.49
CA TYR A 66 0.63 0.52 -4.29
C TYR A 66 -0.65 0.83 -3.50
N TRP A 67 -0.50 1.15 -2.22
CA TRP A 67 -1.63 1.35 -1.33
C TRP A 67 -1.82 2.81 -0.88
N SER A 68 -0.76 3.61 -0.90
CA SER A 68 -0.80 4.98 -0.37
C SER A 68 0.13 5.92 -1.13
N SER A 69 -0.27 7.18 -1.24
CA SER A 69 0.60 8.27 -1.69
C SER A 69 1.41 8.91 -0.56
N GLY A 70 1.17 8.48 0.69
CA GLY A 70 1.78 8.99 1.91
C GLY A 70 0.74 9.44 2.94
N TRP A 71 1.21 9.83 4.12
CA TRP A 71 0.40 10.29 5.24
C TRP A 71 1.21 11.20 6.17
N GLY A 72 0.52 12.08 6.93
CA GLY A 72 1.16 12.88 7.99
C GLY A 72 2.36 13.72 7.52
N GLY A 73 2.35 14.25 6.28
CA GLY A 73 3.48 14.97 5.69
C GLY A 73 4.57 14.07 5.09
N TYR A 74 4.35 12.78 5.07
CA TYR A 74 5.22 11.76 4.52
C TYR A 74 4.74 11.39 3.12
N THR A 75 5.52 11.71 2.08
CA THR A 75 5.16 11.48 0.68
C THR A 75 5.94 10.31 0.12
N LEU A 76 5.24 9.33 -0.43
CA LEU A 76 5.82 8.17 -1.11
C LEU A 76 6.08 8.45 -2.59
N ALA A 77 6.87 7.59 -3.22
CA ALA A 77 7.09 7.67 -4.66
C ALA A 77 5.78 7.49 -5.42
N LYS A 78 5.61 8.22 -6.50
CA LYS A 78 4.43 8.07 -7.36
C LYS A 78 4.39 6.73 -8.05
N ALA A 79 3.19 6.20 -8.32
CA ALA A 79 3.01 4.98 -9.10
C ALA A 79 3.68 5.10 -10.48
N SER A 80 3.53 6.24 -11.16
CA SER A 80 4.20 6.51 -12.43
C SER A 80 5.74 6.49 -12.35
N THR A 81 6.31 6.82 -11.18
CA THR A 81 7.77 6.71 -10.96
C THR A 81 8.19 5.25 -10.85
N LEU A 82 7.43 4.43 -10.12
CA LEU A 82 7.72 3.01 -9.96
C LEU A 82 7.58 2.27 -11.29
N ASP A 83 6.52 2.56 -12.05
CA ASP A 83 6.28 2.04 -13.39
C ASP A 83 7.43 2.38 -14.34
N SER A 84 7.86 3.65 -14.40
CA SER A 84 8.98 4.10 -15.22
C SER A 84 10.31 3.42 -14.89
N LYS A 85 10.43 2.83 -13.70
CA LYS A 85 11.58 2.03 -13.26
C LYS A 85 11.43 0.54 -13.53
N GLY A 86 10.32 0.13 -14.13
CA GLY A 86 10.08 -1.23 -14.59
C GLY A 86 9.43 -2.16 -13.55
N HIS A 87 8.93 -1.63 -12.45
CA HIS A 87 8.16 -2.44 -11.49
C HIS A 87 6.77 -2.74 -12.02
N GLY A 88 6.33 -4.00 -11.92
CA GLY A 88 4.92 -4.34 -12.08
C GLY A 88 4.12 -3.81 -10.89
N LEU A 89 2.99 -3.13 -11.16
CA LEU A 89 2.18 -2.48 -10.13
C LEU A 89 0.85 -3.19 -9.94
N ILE A 90 0.46 -3.35 -8.67
CA ILE A 90 -0.87 -3.80 -8.26
C ILE A 90 -1.54 -2.64 -7.54
N ASN A 91 -2.70 -2.23 -8.02
CA ASN A 91 -3.47 -1.17 -7.39
C ASN A 91 -4.16 -1.71 -6.13
N THR A 92 -3.62 -1.33 -4.98
CA THR A 92 -4.13 -1.68 -3.65
C THR A 92 -4.57 -0.43 -2.91
N ASN A 93 -5.24 0.48 -3.61
CA ASN A 93 -5.64 1.79 -3.11
C ASN A 93 -6.26 1.70 -1.72
N GLY A 94 -5.64 2.40 -0.75
CA GLY A 94 -6.04 2.38 0.65
C GLY A 94 -7.44 2.92 0.93
N ASP A 95 -8.00 3.72 0.02
CA ASP A 95 -9.37 4.21 0.11
C ASP A 95 -10.42 3.09 -0.04
N TYR A 96 -10.02 1.94 -0.60
CA TYR A 96 -10.86 0.76 -0.78
C TYR A 96 -10.56 -0.35 0.25
N TYR A 97 -9.84 -0.02 1.33
CA TYR A 97 -9.56 -0.97 2.39
C TYR A 97 -10.75 -1.15 3.30
N PHE A 98 -10.95 -2.40 3.70
CA PHE A 98 -11.84 -2.77 4.78
C PHE A 98 -11.04 -2.89 6.08
N ILE A 99 -11.36 -2.07 7.08
CA ILE A 99 -10.73 -2.11 8.40
C ILE A 99 -11.80 -2.46 9.43
N LEU A 100 -11.67 -3.64 10.04
CA LEU A 100 -12.60 -4.13 11.07
C LEU A 100 -12.76 -3.14 12.21
N GLY A 101 -14.00 -2.80 12.54
CA GLY A 101 -14.36 -1.92 13.64
C GLY A 101 -14.03 -0.44 13.41
N LYS A 102 -13.76 -0.04 12.18
CA LYS A 102 -13.48 1.36 11.87
C LYS A 102 -14.71 2.24 12.01
N ASP A 103 -15.87 1.76 11.61
CA ASP A 103 -17.13 2.49 11.61
C ASP A 103 -17.55 2.95 13.01
N ASP A 104 -17.30 2.15 14.03
CA ASP A 104 -17.64 2.47 15.43
C ASP A 104 -16.77 3.59 16.02
N ARG A 105 -15.71 4.02 15.35
CA ARG A 105 -14.68 4.91 15.90
C ARG A 105 -14.53 6.23 15.15
N PHE A 106 -15.08 6.34 13.97
CA PHE A 106 -15.00 7.56 13.17
C PHE A 106 -16.32 8.31 13.21
N THR A 107 -16.28 9.56 13.65
CA THR A 107 -17.43 10.44 13.55
C THR A 107 -17.69 10.72 12.08
N PRO A 108 -18.90 10.45 11.57
CA PRO A 108 -19.24 10.75 10.19
C PRO A 108 -18.89 12.19 9.81
N GLY A 109 -18.19 12.39 8.71
CA GLY A 109 -17.80 13.71 8.21
C GLY A 109 -16.46 14.26 8.71
N THR A 110 -15.72 13.53 9.55
CA THR A 110 -14.38 13.96 10.02
C THR A 110 -13.23 13.19 9.36
N SER A 111 -13.51 12.09 8.68
CA SER A 111 -12.55 11.28 7.94
C SER A 111 -12.72 11.55 6.45
N THR A 112 -11.61 11.70 5.73
CA THR A 112 -11.59 11.70 4.27
C THR A 112 -11.62 10.27 3.71
N GLU A 113 -11.66 9.28 4.57
CA GLU A 113 -11.75 7.89 4.20
C GLU A 113 -13.22 7.52 4.03
N HIS A 114 -13.53 7.01 2.87
CA HIS A 114 -14.87 6.52 2.55
C HIS A 114 -15.19 5.27 3.36
N ASP A 115 -16.48 5.05 3.61
CA ASP A 115 -16.94 3.77 4.09
C ASP A 115 -16.63 2.72 3.00
N PRO A 116 -15.72 1.76 3.26
CA PRO A 116 -15.35 0.76 2.26
C PRO A 116 -16.51 -0.19 1.92
N TYR A 117 -17.62 -0.10 2.65
CA TYR A 117 -18.83 -0.89 2.41
C TYR A 117 -19.81 -0.23 1.44
N GLU A 118 -19.60 1.02 1.07
CA GLU A 118 -20.46 1.66 0.09
C GLU A 118 -20.25 1.01 -1.27
N TYR A 119 -21.26 0.34 -1.75
CA TYR A 119 -21.25 -0.34 -3.04
C TYR A 119 -20.85 0.61 -4.18
N ASP A 120 -21.42 1.81 -4.19
CA ASP A 120 -21.16 2.83 -5.22
C ASP A 120 -19.68 3.24 -5.27
N PHE A 121 -19.00 3.22 -4.12
CA PHE A 121 -17.59 3.51 -4.05
C PHE A 121 -16.75 2.39 -4.68
N CYS A 122 -17.05 1.13 -4.33
CA CYS A 122 -16.37 -0.03 -4.91
C CYS A 122 -16.64 -0.19 -6.41
N GLU A 123 -17.85 0.13 -6.86
CA GLU A 123 -18.24 0.09 -8.28
C GLU A 123 -17.44 1.08 -9.13
N ASN A 124 -16.96 2.16 -8.55
CA ASN A 124 -16.14 3.17 -9.22
C ASN A 124 -14.63 2.89 -9.16
N PHE A 125 -14.22 1.73 -8.64
CA PHE A 125 -12.82 1.37 -8.62
C PHE A 125 -12.26 1.22 -10.04
N ASP A 126 -11.28 2.07 -10.36
CA ASP A 126 -10.53 2.01 -11.61
C ASP A 126 -9.14 1.43 -11.35
N MET A 127 -8.92 0.21 -11.81
CA MET A 127 -7.65 -0.50 -11.65
C MET A 127 -6.45 0.28 -12.21
N ASN A 128 -6.66 1.07 -13.24
CA ASN A 128 -5.62 1.85 -13.91
C ASN A 128 -5.31 3.17 -13.18
N ARG A 129 -6.22 3.67 -12.35
CA ARG A 129 -6.07 4.93 -11.63
C ARG A 129 -5.59 4.70 -10.21
N PHE A 130 -4.36 5.09 -9.93
CA PHE A 130 -3.72 4.95 -8.62
C PHE A 130 -4.06 6.13 -7.70
N MET A 131 -3.94 5.92 -6.39
CA MET A 131 -4.30 6.88 -5.34
C MET A 131 -3.60 8.24 -5.46
N ASP A 132 -2.40 8.28 -6.03
CA ASP A 132 -1.63 9.52 -6.27
C ASP A 132 -2.06 10.27 -7.55
N GLY A 133 -3.11 9.80 -8.24
CA GLY A 133 -3.61 10.32 -9.49
C GLY A 133 -2.86 9.83 -10.74
N SER A 134 -1.83 9.00 -10.58
CA SER A 134 -1.16 8.36 -11.73
C SER A 134 -2.13 7.42 -12.45
N VAL A 135 -2.03 7.39 -13.78
CA VAL A 135 -2.72 6.41 -14.64
C VAL A 135 -1.67 5.49 -15.23
N ILE A 136 -1.82 4.19 -14.98
CA ILE A 136 -0.94 3.13 -15.51
C ILE A 136 -1.74 2.30 -16.50
N GLU A 137 -1.23 2.18 -17.72
CA GLU A 137 -1.97 1.52 -18.82
C GLU A 137 -2.09 0.02 -18.62
N GLU A 138 -1.05 -0.63 -18.09
CA GLU A 138 -1.01 -2.09 -17.93
C GLU A 138 -0.62 -2.47 -16.48
N PRO A 139 -1.44 -2.17 -15.47
CA PRO A 139 -1.19 -2.65 -14.12
C PRO A 139 -1.37 -4.17 -14.07
N LEU A 140 -0.69 -4.84 -13.15
CA LEU A 140 -0.82 -6.28 -12.94
C LEU A 140 -2.21 -6.68 -12.42
N GLY A 141 -2.93 -5.75 -11.80
CA GLY A 141 -4.27 -5.97 -11.27
C GLY A 141 -4.63 -5.01 -10.16
N GLY A 142 -5.82 -5.22 -9.59
CA GLY A 142 -6.28 -4.59 -8.37
C GLY A 142 -6.33 -5.58 -7.22
N MET A 143 -6.17 -5.12 -5.99
CA MET A 143 -6.29 -5.93 -4.79
C MET A 143 -7.06 -5.18 -3.71
N PHE A 144 -8.09 -5.82 -3.20
CA PHE A 144 -8.82 -5.36 -2.04
C PHE A 144 -8.21 -5.97 -0.77
N CYS A 145 -8.02 -5.16 0.27
CA CYS A 145 -7.40 -5.59 1.51
C CYS A 145 -8.36 -5.50 2.69
N ILE A 146 -8.29 -6.50 3.57
CA ILE A 146 -9.04 -6.54 4.83
C ILE A 146 -8.02 -6.50 5.97
N TRP A 147 -8.15 -5.53 6.85
CA TRP A 147 -7.26 -5.33 7.99
C TRP A 147 -8.00 -5.55 9.31
N ALA A 148 -7.46 -6.40 10.16
CA ALA A 148 -8.00 -6.68 11.48
C ALA A 148 -7.32 -5.82 12.57
N ASP A 149 -7.31 -4.52 12.39
CA ASP A 149 -6.71 -3.57 13.34
C ASP A 149 -7.41 -3.59 14.70
N TYR A 150 -8.68 -3.95 14.70
CA TYR A 150 -9.50 -4.10 15.89
C TYR A 150 -10.12 -5.50 15.94
N PRO A 151 -9.33 -6.53 16.32
CA PRO A 151 -9.81 -7.90 16.36
C PRO A 151 -10.97 -8.03 17.34
N GLY A 152 -12.06 -8.68 16.91
CA GLY A 152 -13.27 -8.88 17.68
C GLY A 152 -14.31 -7.75 17.56
N ALA A 153 -14.06 -6.70 16.77
CA ALA A 153 -15.06 -5.66 16.48
C ALA A 153 -16.22 -6.20 15.65
N GLU A 154 -15.95 -7.15 14.76
CA GLU A 154 -16.93 -7.82 13.92
C GLU A 154 -16.76 -9.34 13.96
N THR A 155 -17.87 -10.04 13.78
CA THR A 155 -17.86 -11.49 13.60
C THR A 155 -17.46 -11.85 12.16
N GLU A 156 -17.01 -13.08 11.95
CA GLU A 156 -16.69 -13.60 10.61
C GLU A 156 -17.90 -13.49 9.65
N GLN A 157 -19.11 -13.68 10.15
CA GLN A 157 -20.35 -13.58 9.38
C GLN A 157 -20.64 -12.13 8.94
N GLU A 158 -20.39 -11.15 9.80
CA GLU A 158 -20.53 -9.73 9.46
C GLU A 158 -19.51 -9.31 8.42
N VAL A 159 -18.23 -9.67 8.61
CA VAL A 159 -17.17 -9.43 7.62
C VAL A 159 -17.55 -10.05 6.27
N ALA A 160 -17.99 -11.31 6.25
CA ALA A 160 -18.37 -11.99 5.02
C ALA A 160 -19.61 -11.34 4.35
N ALA A 161 -20.54 -10.78 5.11
CA ALA A 161 -21.67 -10.06 4.56
C ALA A 161 -21.24 -8.76 3.89
N ASN A 162 -20.36 -8.01 4.52
CA ASN A 162 -19.86 -6.72 4.04
C ASN A 162 -18.99 -6.87 2.78
N ILE A 163 -18.09 -7.85 2.75
CA ILE A 163 -17.24 -8.12 1.57
C ILE A 163 -18.06 -8.44 0.33
N ARG A 164 -19.26 -8.98 0.47
CA ARG A 164 -20.13 -9.27 -0.70
C ARG A 164 -20.46 -8.05 -1.53
N LEU A 165 -20.45 -6.86 -0.96
CA LEU A 165 -20.66 -5.63 -1.69
C LEU A 165 -19.48 -5.35 -2.63
N VAL A 166 -18.26 -5.50 -2.12
CA VAL A 166 -17.02 -5.33 -2.90
C VAL A 166 -16.91 -6.35 -4.04
N LEU A 167 -17.30 -7.60 -3.77
CA LEU A 167 -17.23 -8.68 -4.78
C LEU A 167 -18.29 -8.59 -5.89
N ARG A 168 -19.23 -7.66 -5.78
CA ARG A 168 -20.27 -7.41 -6.79
C ARG A 168 -19.96 -6.23 -7.70
N ALA A 169 -19.07 -5.35 -7.24
CA ALA A 169 -18.56 -4.25 -8.02
C ALA A 169 -17.49 -4.73 -9.01
#